data_ab81bcbe3a669fc9f0702652fad42252
#
_entry.id   ab81bcbe3a669fc9f0702652fad42252
#
_cell.length_a   1.000
_cell.length_b   1.000
_cell.length_c   1.000
_cell.angle_alpha   90.00
_cell.angle_beta   90.00
_cell.angle_gamma   90.00
#
_symmetry.space_group_name_H-M   'P 1'
#
loop_
_entity.id
_entity.type
_entity.pdbx_description
1 polymer ?
#
loop_
_entity_poly.entity_id
_entity_poly.type
_entity_poly.pdbx_seq_one_letter_code
_entity_poly.pdbx_strand_id
1 'polypeptide(L)'
;MRAYRRLPEEFLGVRRIQTSLFGDGRTGVMTIGQFYETFTGAPGAPGELSHWMTVPEYSLACAVNGEVFSDPLGAFTEVRNQLLKGYPEDVRLKKIAARAALMAQSGQYNYSRCLKHREPAAARLALDEFVRQAVSMVFLLNNSYMPIINGLSESFGSCRFFLSLGRSFRPCFCHRPGRGQKKKGAKWHRGGVRQIIGELKRQGLTDGDWDYLEPHALCV
;
A
#
# COMPACT_ATOMS: atom_id res chain seq x y z
N MET A 1 -9.34 23.41 -22.47
CA MET A 1 -9.71 24.36 -21.41
C MET A 1 -11.03 25.07 -21.66
N ARG A 2 -11.28 25.79 -22.78
CA ARG A 2 -12.54 26.54 -23.01
C ARG A 2 -13.79 25.64 -23.00
N ALA A 3 -13.75 24.47 -23.63
CA ALA A 3 -14.88 23.53 -23.67
C ALA A 3 -15.19 22.96 -22.27
N TYR A 4 -14.19 22.59 -21.49
CA TYR A 4 -14.36 22.07 -20.13
C TYR A 4 -15.05 23.08 -19.20
N ARG A 5 -14.69 24.36 -19.29
CA ARG A 5 -15.31 25.44 -18.48
C ARG A 5 -16.78 25.70 -18.82
N ARG A 6 -17.24 25.26 -20.00
CA ARG A 6 -18.64 25.39 -20.47
C ARG A 6 -19.51 24.18 -20.08
N LEU A 7 -18.91 23.12 -19.54
CA LEU A 7 -19.68 21.98 -19.06
C LEU A 7 -20.55 22.41 -17.87
N PRO A 8 -21.79 21.88 -17.78
CA PRO A 8 -22.69 22.20 -16.69
C PRO A 8 -22.07 21.82 -15.33
N GLU A 9 -22.41 22.55 -14.27
CA GLU A 9 -21.99 22.24 -12.90
C GLU A 9 -22.64 20.98 -12.37
N GLU A 10 -23.77 20.58 -12.95
CA GLU A 10 -24.50 19.37 -12.59
C GLU A 10 -24.87 18.61 -13.87
N PHE A 11 -24.67 17.30 -13.88
CA PHE A 11 -25.06 16.40 -14.96
C PHE A 11 -25.67 15.12 -14.39
N LEU A 12 -26.87 14.77 -14.83
CA LEU A 12 -27.65 13.61 -14.38
C LEU A 12 -27.79 13.52 -12.83
N GLY A 13 -27.98 14.67 -12.17
CA GLY A 13 -28.13 14.73 -10.71
C GLY A 13 -26.80 14.69 -9.94
N VAL A 14 -25.67 14.57 -10.63
CA VAL A 14 -24.32 14.58 -10.03
C VAL A 14 -23.69 15.94 -10.19
N ARG A 15 -23.41 16.62 -9.07
CA ARG A 15 -22.68 17.88 -9.07
C ARG A 15 -21.20 17.65 -9.26
N ARG A 16 -20.56 18.56 -10.00
CA ARG A 16 -19.10 18.63 -10.08
C ARG A 16 -18.55 18.93 -8.69
N ILE A 17 -17.71 18.03 -8.16
CA ILE A 17 -17.06 18.22 -6.87
C ILE A 17 -16.10 19.40 -7.00
N GLN A 18 -16.30 20.43 -6.17
CA GLN A 18 -15.32 21.48 -5.97
C GLN A 18 -14.22 20.91 -5.08
N THR A 19 -13.01 20.82 -5.60
CA THR A 19 -11.84 20.40 -4.84
C THR A 19 -11.38 21.53 -3.91
N SER A 20 -10.82 21.20 -2.75
CA SER A 20 -10.19 22.17 -1.86
C SER A 20 -9.03 22.88 -2.59
N LEU A 21 -8.61 24.06 -2.10
CA LEU A 21 -7.45 24.82 -2.63
C LEU A 21 -6.19 23.94 -2.86
N PHE A 22 -6.02 22.88 -2.06
CA PHE A 22 -4.93 21.91 -2.22
C PHE A 22 -5.21 20.80 -3.26
N GLY A 23 -6.43 20.73 -3.78
CA GLY A 23 -6.88 19.70 -4.72
C GLY A 23 -7.08 20.18 -6.16
N ASP A 24 -7.01 21.48 -6.41
CA ASP A 24 -7.36 22.10 -7.71
C ASP A 24 -6.51 21.63 -8.91
N GLY A 25 -5.31 21.14 -8.68
CA GLY A 25 -4.46 20.57 -9.74
C GLY A 25 -4.79 19.12 -10.15
N ARG A 26 -5.75 18.47 -9.46
CA ARG A 26 -6.06 17.03 -9.68
C ARG A 26 -7.27 16.79 -10.56
N THR A 27 -8.02 17.83 -10.90
CA THR A 27 -9.21 17.75 -11.73
C THR A 27 -9.12 18.76 -12.87
N GLY A 28 -9.69 18.42 -14.02
CA GLY A 28 -9.75 19.31 -15.17
C GLY A 28 -9.04 18.75 -16.39
N VAL A 29 -8.73 19.62 -17.34
CA VAL A 29 -8.06 19.27 -18.60
C VAL A 29 -6.56 19.37 -18.42
N MET A 30 -5.85 18.27 -18.61
CA MET A 30 -4.39 18.19 -18.61
C MET A 30 -3.92 17.29 -19.75
N THR A 31 -2.67 17.36 -20.13
CA THR A 31 -2.08 16.41 -21.08
C THR A 31 -1.86 15.07 -20.38
N ILE A 32 -1.75 13.99 -21.15
CA ILE A 32 -1.42 12.64 -20.61
C ILE A 32 -0.11 12.69 -19.84
N GLY A 33 0.91 13.35 -20.41
CA GLY A 33 2.20 13.53 -19.73
C GLY A 33 2.10 14.25 -18.40
N GLN A 34 1.36 15.38 -18.33
CA GLN A 34 1.14 16.12 -17.09
C GLN A 34 0.40 15.28 -16.02
N PHE A 35 -0.57 14.46 -16.45
CA PHE A 35 -1.27 13.55 -15.52
C PHE A 35 -0.27 12.58 -14.88
N TYR A 36 0.50 11.85 -15.70
CA TYR A 36 1.44 10.87 -15.17
C TYR A 36 2.57 11.52 -14.38
N GLU A 37 3.09 12.66 -14.81
CA GLU A 37 4.14 13.41 -14.11
C GLU A 37 3.72 13.77 -12.68
N THR A 38 2.44 14.09 -12.45
CA THR A 38 1.89 14.37 -11.11
C THR A 38 2.05 13.17 -10.17
N PHE A 39 1.97 11.94 -10.67
CA PHE A 39 1.98 10.73 -9.85
C PHE A 39 3.32 9.99 -9.89
N THR A 40 3.96 9.94 -11.03
CA THR A 40 5.21 9.17 -11.21
C THR A 40 6.45 10.03 -11.21
N GLY A 41 6.32 11.35 -11.35
CA GLY A 41 7.45 12.27 -11.54
C GLY A 41 8.03 12.23 -12.96
N ALA A 42 7.37 11.53 -13.90
CA ALA A 42 7.74 11.45 -15.31
C ALA A 42 6.49 11.50 -16.20
N PRO A 43 6.60 11.90 -17.49
CA PRO A 43 5.45 11.97 -18.39
C PRO A 43 4.84 10.60 -18.78
N GLY A 44 5.22 9.53 -18.09
CA GLY A 44 4.77 8.16 -18.29
C GLY A 44 5.06 7.26 -17.11
N ALA A 45 5.22 5.95 -17.36
CA ALA A 45 5.70 5.01 -16.36
C ALA A 45 7.18 5.26 -16.04
N PRO A 46 7.66 4.96 -14.80
CA PRO A 46 9.07 5.05 -14.48
C PRO A 46 9.93 4.16 -15.40
N GLY A 47 10.98 4.73 -16.01
CA GLY A 47 11.83 4.01 -16.97
C GLY A 47 12.95 3.20 -16.29
N GLU A 48 13.43 3.64 -15.14
CA GLU A 48 14.57 3.05 -14.43
C GLU A 48 14.16 2.43 -13.09
N LEU A 49 14.90 1.40 -12.65
CA LEU A 49 14.66 0.74 -11.36
C LEU A 49 14.78 1.70 -10.17
N SER A 50 15.76 2.63 -10.23
CA SER A 50 15.96 3.70 -9.25
C SER A 50 14.71 4.57 -9.11
N HIS A 51 14.07 4.90 -10.22
CA HIS A 51 12.84 5.70 -10.25
C HIS A 51 11.66 4.93 -9.63
N TRP A 52 11.48 3.64 -9.98
CA TRP A 52 10.49 2.77 -9.35
C TRP A 52 10.66 2.66 -7.83
N MET A 53 11.89 2.72 -7.33
CA MET A 53 12.18 2.68 -5.90
C MET A 53 11.74 3.95 -5.17
N THR A 54 11.84 5.11 -5.83
CA THR A 54 11.60 6.42 -5.20
C THR A 54 10.15 6.88 -5.27
N VAL A 55 9.39 6.44 -6.30
CA VAL A 55 7.96 6.80 -6.41
C VAL A 55 7.16 6.19 -5.26
N PRO A 56 6.37 7.00 -4.51
CA PRO A 56 5.53 6.51 -3.45
C PRO A 56 4.47 5.50 -3.94
N GLU A 57 4.22 4.44 -3.18
CA GLU A 57 3.25 3.40 -3.54
C GLU A 57 1.86 3.98 -3.80
N TYR A 58 1.39 4.89 -2.95
CA TYR A 58 0.09 5.54 -3.10
C TYR A 58 -0.02 6.40 -4.37
N SER A 59 1.08 6.97 -4.85
CA SER A 59 1.09 7.73 -6.10
C SER A 59 0.86 6.82 -7.30
N LEU A 60 1.53 5.67 -7.33
CA LEU A 60 1.30 4.64 -8.35
C LEU A 60 -0.13 4.09 -8.29
N ALA A 61 -0.66 3.87 -7.09
CA ALA A 61 -2.05 3.48 -6.91
C ALA A 61 -3.02 4.53 -7.50
N CYS A 62 -2.78 5.82 -7.24
CA CYS A 62 -3.58 6.90 -7.81
C CYS A 62 -3.48 6.99 -9.34
N ALA A 63 -2.30 6.73 -9.92
CA ALA A 63 -2.07 6.77 -11.36
C ALA A 63 -2.88 5.70 -12.12
N VAL A 64 -3.22 4.58 -11.47
CA VAL A 64 -3.96 3.47 -12.08
C VAL A 64 -5.40 3.34 -11.59
N ASN A 65 -5.82 4.19 -10.65
CA ASN A 65 -7.18 4.14 -10.09
C ASN A 65 -8.24 4.61 -11.09
N GLY A 66 -9.49 4.14 -10.89
CA GLY A 66 -10.63 4.53 -11.70
C GLY A 66 -10.69 3.85 -13.08
N GLU A 67 -11.62 4.32 -13.90
CA GLU A 67 -11.92 3.77 -15.22
C GLU A 67 -11.57 4.77 -16.32
N VAL A 68 -11.16 4.25 -17.47
CA VAL A 68 -10.90 5.04 -18.68
C VAL A 68 -12.17 5.00 -19.52
N PHE A 69 -12.91 6.11 -19.57
CA PHE A 69 -14.18 6.18 -20.32
C PHE A 69 -13.99 6.35 -21.83
N SER A 70 -12.90 7.01 -22.25
CA SER A 70 -12.60 7.21 -23.67
C SER A 70 -11.11 7.45 -23.85
N ASP A 71 -10.46 6.68 -24.73
CA ASP A 71 -9.06 6.83 -25.14
C ASP A 71 -8.91 6.30 -26.57
N PRO A 72 -9.42 7.01 -27.59
CA PRO A 72 -9.44 6.52 -28.97
C PRO A 72 -8.04 6.32 -29.59
N LEU A 73 -7.02 6.98 -29.05
CA LEU A 73 -5.62 6.81 -29.50
C LEU A 73 -4.86 5.77 -28.69
N GLY A 74 -5.40 5.31 -27.57
CA GLY A 74 -4.78 4.32 -26.70
C GLY A 74 -3.58 4.82 -25.87
N ALA A 75 -3.18 6.07 -26.02
CA ALA A 75 -1.96 6.59 -25.44
C ALA A 75 -1.99 6.66 -23.88
N PHE A 76 -3.15 6.98 -23.30
CA PHE A 76 -3.34 6.94 -21.85
C PHE A 76 -3.36 5.50 -21.33
N THR A 77 -4.11 4.65 -22.03
CA THR A 77 -4.28 3.24 -21.69
C THR A 77 -2.97 2.47 -21.78
N GLU A 78 -2.10 2.81 -22.73
CA GLU A 78 -0.77 2.19 -22.86
C GLU A 78 0.07 2.40 -21.60
N VAL A 79 0.23 3.64 -21.14
CA VAL A 79 0.98 3.94 -19.91
C VAL A 79 0.31 3.31 -18.69
N ARG A 80 -1.03 3.38 -18.60
CA ARG A 80 -1.78 2.75 -17.52
C ARG A 80 -1.55 1.25 -17.46
N ASN A 81 -1.55 0.56 -18.60
CA ASN A 81 -1.31 -0.88 -18.67
C ASN A 81 0.13 -1.26 -18.31
N GLN A 82 1.12 -0.40 -18.61
CA GLN A 82 2.49 -0.58 -18.14
C GLN A 82 2.54 -0.56 -16.60
N LEU A 83 1.90 0.43 -15.97
CA LEU A 83 1.82 0.53 -14.51
C LEU A 83 1.03 -0.63 -13.89
N LEU A 84 -0.07 -1.08 -14.51
CA LEU A 84 -0.88 -2.20 -14.01
C LEU A 84 -0.15 -3.55 -13.99
N LYS A 85 0.98 -3.69 -14.68
CA LYS A 85 1.86 -4.87 -14.54
C LYS A 85 2.49 -4.98 -13.16
N GLY A 86 2.44 -3.91 -12.36
CA GLY A 86 3.06 -3.84 -11.04
C GLY A 86 4.51 -3.37 -11.09
N TYR A 87 5.25 -3.61 -10.02
CA TYR A 87 6.67 -3.30 -9.94
C TYR A 87 7.51 -4.24 -10.81
N PRO A 88 8.64 -3.77 -11.39
CA PRO A 88 9.71 -4.69 -11.81
C PRO A 88 10.07 -5.62 -10.66
N GLU A 89 10.38 -6.90 -10.98
CA GLU A 89 10.54 -7.93 -9.96
C GLU A 89 11.62 -7.58 -8.93
N ASP A 90 12.79 -7.09 -9.37
CA ASP A 90 13.87 -6.68 -8.48
C ASP A 90 13.46 -5.59 -7.48
N VAL A 91 12.62 -4.65 -7.95
CA VAL A 91 12.07 -3.58 -7.10
C VAL A 91 11.07 -4.15 -6.11
N ARG A 92 10.19 -5.05 -6.57
CA ARG A 92 9.20 -5.73 -5.73
C ARG A 92 9.87 -6.52 -4.62
N LEU A 93 10.86 -7.34 -4.96
CA LEU A 93 11.63 -8.15 -4.01
C LEU A 93 12.33 -7.27 -2.97
N LYS A 94 13.03 -6.24 -3.41
CA LYS A 94 13.71 -5.30 -2.51
C LYS A 94 12.74 -4.59 -1.56
N LYS A 95 11.56 -4.21 -2.05
CA LYS A 95 10.50 -3.62 -1.21
C LYS A 95 9.95 -4.65 -0.20
N ILE A 96 9.71 -5.89 -0.61
CA ILE A 96 9.28 -6.99 0.28
C ILE A 96 10.32 -7.23 1.38
N ALA A 97 11.59 -7.36 1.04
CA ALA A 97 12.69 -7.51 1.99
C ALA A 97 12.72 -6.37 3.03
N ALA A 98 12.62 -5.12 2.57
CA ALA A 98 12.57 -3.95 3.45
C ALA A 98 11.35 -3.97 4.38
N ARG A 99 10.16 -4.38 3.90
CA ARG A 99 8.96 -4.50 4.75
C ARG A 99 9.11 -5.62 5.79
N ALA A 100 9.67 -6.77 5.40
CA ALA A 100 9.93 -7.87 6.32
C ALA A 100 10.87 -7.45 7.47
N ALA A 101 11.98 -6.77 7.16
CA ALA A 101 12.92 -6.25 8.14
C ALA A 101 12.26 -5.23 9.10
N LEU A 102 11.50 -4.26 8.55
CA LEU A 102 10.80 -3.26 9.36
C LEU A 102 9.70 -3.86 10.24
N MET A 103 8.99 -4.88 9.76
CA MET A 103 8.01 -5.62 10.55
C MET A 103 8.68 -6.41 11.68
N ALA A 104 9.82 -7.06 11.42
CA ALA A 104 10.60 -7.74 12.44
C ALA A 104 11.04 -6.75 13.53
N GLN A 105 11.64 -5.64 13.15
CA GLN A 105 12.12 -4.63 14.06
C GLN A 105 11.00 -3.99 14.89
N SER A 106 9.93 -3.53 14.25
CA SER A 106 8.85 -2.82 14.94
C SER A 106 8.00 -3.75 15.79
N GLY A 107 7.50 -4.85 15.21
CA GLY A 107 6.59 -5.78 15.85
C GLY A 107 7.28 -6.82 16.73
N GLN A 108 8.22 -7.59 16.17
CA GLN A 108 8.81 -8.73 16.88
C GLN A 108 9.83 -8.29 17.93
N TYR A 109 10.59 -7.24 17.68
CA TYR A 109 11.60 -6.75 18.61
C TYR A 109 11.10 -5.60 19.49
N ASN A 110 10.78 -4.42 18.91
CA ASN A 110 10.51 -3.21 19.69
C ASN A 110 9.22 -3.29 20.50
N TYR A 111 8.11 -3.80 19.92
CA TYR A 111 6.83 -3.88 20.63
C TYR A 111 6.94 -4.63 21.96
N SER A 112 7.55 -5.82 21.94
CA SER A 112 7.70 -6.66 23.14
C SER A 112 8.65 -6.03 24.14
N ARG A 113 9.71 -5.36 23.68
CA ARG A 113 10.69 -4.64 24.52
C ARG A 113 10.04 -3.45 25.23
N CYS A 114 9.30 -2.61 24.52
CA CYS A 114 8.59 -1.47 25.10
C CYS A 114 7.60 -1.90 26.18
N LEU A 115 6.87 -3.01 25.96
CA LEU A 115 5.99 -3.56 27.00
C LEU A 115 6.74 -4.01 28.25
N LYS A 116 7.93 -4.64 28.11
CA LYS A 116 8.77 -5.06 29.24
C LYS A 116 9.26 -3.83 30.04
N HIS A 117 9.62 -2.76 29.34
CA HIS A 117 10.08 -1.51 29.95
C HIS A 117 8.94 -0.64 30.49
N ARG A 118 7.69 -1.09 30.38
CA ARG A 118 6.48 -0.34 30.80
C ARG A 118 6.28 0.98 30.07
N GLU A 119 6.67 1.03 28.79
CA GLU A 119 6.55 2.18 27.91
C GLU A 119 5.35 2.01 26.93
N PRO A 120 4.11 2.27 27.38
CA PRO A 120 2.91 1.96 26.59
C PRO A 120 2.79 2.83 25.33
N ALA A 121 3.25 4.08 25.38
CA ALA A 121 3.24 4.97 24.22
C ALA A 121 4.20 4.48 23.13
N ALA A 122 5.43 4.12 23.50
CA ALA A 122 6.41 3.55 22.56
C ALA A 122 5.94 2.20 22.00
N ALA A 123 5.32 1.36 22.82
CA ALA A 123 4.73 0.10 22.36
C ALA A 123 3.60 0.36 21.33
N ARG A 124 2.80 1.39 21.51
CA ARG A 124 1.75 1.76 20.54
C ARG A 124 2.36 2.21 19.21
N LEU A 125 3.36 3.09 19.22
CA LEU A 125 4.06 3.52 18.01
C LEU A 125 4.70 2.35 17.27
N ALA A 126 5.34 1.43 17.99
CA ALA A 126 5.92 0.22 17.40
C ALA A 126 4.85 -0.67 16.75
N LEU A 127 3.68 -0.79 17.35
CA LEU A 127 2.57 -1.56 16.80
C LEU A 127 1.98 -0.88 15.54
N ASP A 128 1.80 0.43 15.58
CA ASP A 128 1.25 1.18 14.44
C ASP A 128 2.21 1.11 13.23
N GLU A 129 3.53 1.19 13.47
CA GLU A 129 4.54 0.97 12.43
C GLU A 129 4.49 -0.45 11.88
N PHE A 130 4.40 -1.47 12.74
CA PHE A 130 4.22 -2.86 12.31
C PHE A 130 3.00 -3.03 11.40
N VAL A 131 1.86 -2.47 11.79
CA VAL A 131 0.62 -2.55 11.00
C VAL A 131 0.78 -1.86 9.65
N ARG A 132 1.41 -0.70 9.61
CA ARG A 132 1.68 0.04 8.38
C ARG A 132 2.54 -0.77 7.40
N GLN A 133 3.61 -1.40 7.89
CA GLN A 133 4.47 -2.25 7.07
C GLN A 133 3.77 -3.53 6.62
N ALA A 134 2.95 -4.14 7.49
CA ALA A 134 2.19 -5.33 7.15
C ALA A 134 1.14 -5.06 6.05
N VAL A 135 0.50 -3.90 6.07
CA VAL A 135 -0.42 -3.48 5.01
C VAL A 135 0.32 -3.35 3.68
N SER A 136 1.44 -2.61 3.63
CA SER A 136 2.25 -2.50 2.41
C SER A 136 2.74 -3.87 1.91
N MET A 137 3.19 -4.74 2.83
CA MET A 137 3.58 -6.12 2.50
C MET A 137 2.47 -6.88 1.78
N VAL A 138 1.23 -6.78 2.25
CA VAL A 138 0.07 -7.45 1.61
C VAL A 138 -0.10 -6.99 0.17
N PHE A 139 -0.02 -5.70 -0.10
CA PHE A 139 -0.13 -5.18 -1.47
C PHE A 139 1.02 -5.66 -2.35
N LEU A 140 2.25 -5.63 -1.86
CA LEU A 140 3.43 -6.13 -2.58
C LEU A 140 3.33 -7.63 -2.91
N LEU A 141 2.84 -8.45 -1.98
CA LEU A 141 2.61 -9.88 -2.20
C LEU A 141 1.49 -10.18 -3.21
N ASN A 142 0.56 -9.23 -3.43
CA ASN A 142 -0.46 -9.30 -4.47
C ASN A 142 -0.04 -8.58 -5.76
N ASN A 143 1.22 -8.15 -5.88
CA ASN A 143 1.75 -7.35 -7.00
C ASN A 143 0.89 -6.11 -7.28
N SER A 144 0.48 -5.41 -6.23
CA SER A 144 -0.40 -4.25 -6.26
C SER A 144 0.22 -3.08 -5.51
N TYR A 145 -0.22 -1.87 -5.81
CA TYR A 145 0.23 -0.67 -5.12
C TYR A 145 -0.65 -0.38 -3.90
N MET A 146 -0.03 -0.07 -2.76
CA MET A 146 -0.76 0.34 -1.56
C MET A 146 -1.41 1.71 -1.78
N PRO A 147 -2.74 1.85 -1.67
CA PRO A 147 -3.42 3.14 -1.83
C PRO A 147 -3.21 4.05 -0.61
N ILE A 148 -3.71 5.29 -0.70
CA ILE A 148 -3.83 6.17 0.47
C ILE A 148 -4.74 5.52 1.52
N ILE A 149 -4.51 5.86 2.78
CA ILE A 149 -5.22 5.27 3.94
C ILE A 149 -6.75 5.29 3.78
N ASN A 150 -7.31 6.35 3.18
CA ASN A 150 -8.76 6.48 2.97
C ASN A 150 -9.34 5.47 1.96
N GLY A 151 -8.53 4.93 1.06
CA GLY A 151 -8.92 3.91 0.07
C GLY A 151 -8.63 2.47 0.48
N LEU A 152 -8.05 2.24 1.66
CA LEU A 152 -7.60 0.92 2.10
C LEU A 152 -8.75 -0.09 2.19
N SER A 153 -9.92 0.31 2.69
CA SER A 153 -11.05 -0.62 2.90
C SER A 153 -11.59 -1.20 1.60
N GLU A 154 -11.66 -0.40 0.54
CA GLU A 154 -12.13 -0.83 -0.79
C GLU A 154 -11.06 -1.68 -1.48
N SER A 155 -9.81 -1.25 -1.42
CA SER A 155 -8.70 -1.94 -2.07
C SER A 155 -8.38 -3.30 -1.44
N PHE A 156 -8.66 -3.49 -0.16
CA PHE A 156 -8.52 -4.78 0.51
C PHE A 156 -9.46 -5.86 -0.04
N GLY A 157 -10.65 -5.49 -0.52
CA GLY A 157 -11.59 -6.44 -1.11
C GLY A 157 -11.05 -7.12 -2.38
N SER A 158 -10.12 -6.49 -3.10
CA SER A 158 -9.50 -7.02 -4.30
C SER A 158 -8.24 -7.85 -4.05
N CYS A 159 -7.65 -7.79 -2.86
CA CYS A 159 -6.44 -8.53 -2.50
C CYS A 159 -6.76 -9.95 -2.06
N ARG A 160 -6.46 -10.96 -2.90
CA ARG A 160 -6.72 -12.39 -2.60
C ARG A 160 -6.12 -12.85 -1.26
N PHE A 161 -4.93 -12.39 -0.94
CA PHE A 161 -4.23 -12.77 0.29
C PHE A 161 -4.80 -12.06 1.53
N PHE A 162 -5.40 -10.88 1.39
CA PHE A 162 -5.98 -10.15 2.52
C PHE A 162 -7.22 -10.83 3.11
N LEU A 163 -8.00 -11.57 2.33
CA LEU A 163 -9.15 -12.32 2.83
C LEU A 163 -8.75 -13.34 3.90
N SER A 164 -7.55 -13.91 3.81
CA SER A 164 -6.99 -14.81 4.83
C SER A 164 -6.35 -14.05 6.00
N LEU A 165 -5.62 -12.97 5.72
CA LEU A 165 -4.95 -12.11 6.71
C LEU A 165 -5.91 -11.18 7.45
N GLY A 166 -6.98 -10.72 6.80
CA GLY A 166 -7.93 -9.76 7.35
C GLY A 166 -8.55 -10.22 8.67
N ARG A 167 -8.75 -11.51 8.86
CA ARG A 167 -9.19 -12.09 10.15
C ARG A 167 -8.14 -11.91 11.25
N SER A 168 -6.86 -11.98 10.93
CA SER A 168 -5.76 -11.81 11.89
C SER A 168 -5.45 -10.34 12.20
N PHE A 169 -5.62 -9.43 11.23
CA PHE A 169 -5.35 -7.99 11.40
C PHE A 169 -6.58 -7.16 11.78
N ARG A 170 -7.79 -7.62 11.50
CA ARG A 170 -9.04 -6.93 11.86
C ARG A 170 -9.08 -6.40 13.29
N PRO A 171 -8.61 -7.17 14.30
CA PRO A 171 -8.53 -6.67 15.65
C PRO A 171 -7.54 -5.51 15.86
N CYS A 172 -6.48 -5.40 15.06
CA CYS A 172 -5.53 -4.29 15.15
C CYS A 172 -6.15 -2.97 14.68
N PHE A 173 -7.02 -3.01 13.67
CA PHE A 173 -7.68 -1.81 13.13
C PHE A 173 -8.84 -1.31 14.00
N CYS A 174 -9.51 -2.20 14.74
CA CYS A 174 -10.73 -1.88 15.48
C CYS A 174 -10.51 -1.61 16.98
N HIS A 175 -9.26 -1.49 17.45
CA HIS A 175 -8.99 -1.56 18.88
C HIS A 175 -8.95 -0.20 19.56
N ARG A 176 -9.93 0.04 20.48
CA ARG A 176 -9.82 1.05 21.54
C ARG A 176 -8.90 0.51 22.66
N PRO A 177 -7.93 1.30 23.16
CA PRO A 177 -7.06 0.86 24.24
C PRO A 177 -7.87 0.69 25.54
N GLY A 178 -8.02 -0.55 26.00
CA GLY A 178 -8.67 -0.90 27.28
C GLY A 178 -7.72 -1.65 28.20
N ARG A 179 -7.88 -1.47 29.53
CA ARG A 179 -7.13 -2.20 30.57
C ARG A 179 -7.38 -3.71 30.43
N GLY A 180 -6.35 -4.51 30.25
CA GLY A 180 -6.43 -5.98 30.19
C GLY A 180 -5.88 -6.65 28.94
N GLN A 181 -5.28 -5.91 27.99
CA GLN A 181 -4.99 -6.41 26.63
C GLN A 181 -3.56 -6.81 26.33
N LYS A 182 -2.65 -6.85 27.32
CA LYS A 182 -1.22 -7.24 27.12
C LYS A 182 -1.04 -8.61 26.42
N LYS A 183 -1.96 -9.56 26.65
CA LYS A 183 -1.88 -10.92 26.08
C LYS A 183 -2.48 -11.02 24.66
N LYS A 184 -3.45 -10.17 24.30
CA LYS A 184 -4.12 -10.23 22.98
C LYS A 184 -3.26 -9.66 21.86
N GLY A 185 -2.57 -8.52 22.06
CA GLY A 185 -1.69 -7.92 21.05
C GLY A 185 -0.56 -8.84 20.59
N ALA A 186 0.08 -9.54 21.51
CA ALA A 186 1.14 -10.50 21.21
C ALA A 186 0.67 -11.74 20.40
N LYS A 187 -0.60 -12.11 20.51
CA LYS A 187 -1.16 -13.27 19.79
C LYS A 187 -1.45 -12.93 18.31
N TRP A 188 -1.95 -11.75 18.02
CA TRP A 188 -2.26 -11.30 16.65
C TRP A 188 -1.02 -11.06 15.81
N HIS A 189 -0.06 -10.39 16.42
CA HIS A 189 1.24 -10.16 15.83
C HIS A 189 1.88 -11.47 15.35
N ARG A 190 1.89 -12.52 16.18
CA ARG A 190 2.43 -13.84 15.80
C ARG A 190 1.61 -14.53 14.70
N GLY A 191 0.29 -14.42 14.74
CA GLY A 191 -0.59 -15.00 13.72
C GLY A 191 -0.39 -14.36 12.34
N GLY A 192 -0.34 -13.02 12.27
CA GLY A 192 -0.11 -12.29 11.04
C GLY A 192 1.27 -12.54 10.44
N VAL A 193 2.32 -12.59 11.28
CA VAL A 193 3.69 -12.93 10.84
C VAL A 193 3.75 -14.31 10.20
N ARG A 194 3.18 -15.33 10.84
CA ARG A 194 3.17 -16.70 10.28
C ARG A 194 2.46 -16.78 8.94
N GLN A 195 1.38 -16.05 8.75
CA GLN A 195 0.67 -16.01 7.46
C GLN A 195 1.51 -15.35 6.38
N ILE A 196 2.23 -14.26 6.69
CA ILE A 196 3.14 -13.61 5.76
C ILE A 196 4.30 -14.54 5.39
N ILE A 197 4.93 -15.20 6.36
CA ILE A 197 6.00 -16.18 6.11
C ILE A 197 5.47 -17.32 5.23
N GLY A 198 4.27 -17.83 5.51
CA GLY A 198 3.63 -18.85 4.68
C GLY A 198 3.42 -18.41 3.24
N GLU A 199 3.05 -17.14 3.02
CA GLU A 199 2.88 -16.58 1.67
C GLU A 199 4.22 -16.35 0.97
N LEU A 200 5.26 -15.88 1.68
CA LEU A 200 6.62 -15.76 1.14
C LEU A 200 7.13 -17.13 0.66
N LYS A 201 6.94 -18.19 1.46
CA LYS A 201 7.28 -19.57 1.08
C LYS A 201 6.46 -20.03 -0.14
N ARG A 202 5.16 -19.75 -0.17
CA ARG A 202 4.29 -20.14 -1.29
C ARG A 202 4.71 -19.49 -2.61
N GLN A 203 5.23 -18.26 -2.56
CA GLN A 203 5.76 -17.54 -3.72
C GLN A 203 7.21 -17.91 -4.06
N GLY A 204 7.84 -18.81 -3.29
CA GLY A 204 9.24 -19.22 -3.50
C GLY A 204 10.26 -18.13 -3.15
N LEU A 205 9.86 -17.13 -2.35
CA LEU A 205 10.71 -16.00 -1.95
C LEU A 205 11.61 -16.33 -0.76
N THR A 206 11.36 -17.41 -0.06
CA THR A 206 12.17 -17.91 1.05
C THR A 206 11.90 -19.40 1.26
N ASP A 207 12.89 -20.14 1.67
CA ASP A 207 12.80 -21.54 2.08
C ASP A 207 13.04 -21.74 3.59
N GLY A 208 13.47 -20.68 4.28
CA GLY A 208 13.85 -20.70 5.68
C GLY A 208 12.71 -21.12 6.62
N ASP A 209 13.07 -21.76 7.72
CA ASP A 209 12.10 -22.32 8.69
C ASP A 209 12.09 -21.55 10.02
N TRP A 210 12.20 -20.23 9.92
CA TRP A 210 12.18 -19.32 11.07
C TRP A 210 10.80 -18.73 11.31
N ASP A 211 10.42 -18.59 12.58
CA ASP A 211 9.23 -17.85 13.02
C ASP A 211 9.48 -16.32 13.10
N TYR A 212 10.64 -15.84 12.66
CA TYR A 212 11.08 -14.45 12.72
C TYR A 212 11.29 -13.92 11.29
N LEU A 213 10.81 -12.70 11.01
CA LEU A 213 10.80 -12.14 9.66
C LEU A 213 12.16 -11.64 9.16
N GLU A 214 13.07 -11.24 10.06
CA GLU A 214 14.35 -10.67 9.67
C GLU A 214 15.21 -11.62 8.82
N PRO A 215 15.38 -12.91 9.17
CA PRO A 215 16.09 -13.84 8.29
C PRO A 215 15.46 -13.97 6.91
N HIS A 216 14.12 -13.98 6.83
CA HIS A 216 13.43 -14.04 5.53
C HIS A 216 13.67 -12.79 4.67
N ALA A 217 13.87 -11.63 5.30
CA ALA A 217 14.23 -10.40 4.58
C ALA A 217 15.60 -10.47 3.89
N LEU A 218 16.49 -11.32 4.36
CA LEU A 218 17.82 -11.53 3.77
C LEU A 218 17.81 -12.58 2.65
N CYS A 219 16.77 -13.41 2.57
CA CYS A 219 16.63 -14.45 1.54
C CYS A 219 15.90 -13.93 0.29
N VAL A 220 15.07 -12.91 0.43
CA VAL A 220 14.36 -12.24 -0.66
C VAL A 220 15.30 -11.32 -1.42
#